data_091ab4b4da8f8ec716d4bb9118583287
#
_entry.id   091ab4b4da8f8ec716d4bb9118583287
#
_cell.length_a   1.000
_cell.length_b   1.000
_cell.length_c   1.000
_cell.angle_alpha   90.00
_cell.angle_beta   90.00
_cell.angle_gamma   90.00
#
_symmetry.space_group_name_H-M   'P 1'
#
loop_
_entity.id
_entity.type
_entity.pdbx_description
1 polymer ?
#
loop_
_entity_poly.entity_id
_entity_poly.type
_entity_poly.pdbx_seq_one_letter_code
_entity_poly.pdbx_strand_id
1 'polypeptide(L)' 'KEELELQALPEQIETLEATLGEVQTELSDPDFYKRPQDEIADAQRRLQELEQRLNEHYARWEELAQRES' A
#
# COMPACT_ATOMS: atom_id res chain seq x y z
N LYS A 1 -13.84 6.69 -18.80
CA LYS A 1 -13.10 7.00 -17.57
C LYS A 1 -12.88 5.79 -16.69
N GLU A 2 -13.93 4.99 -16.48
CA GLU A 2 -13.82 3.80 -15.64
C GLU A 2 -12.89 2.75 -16.22
N GLU A 3 -12.84 2.63 -17.54
CA GLU A 3 -11.92 1.70 -18.20
C GLU A 3 -10.47 2.08 -17.96
N LEU A 4 -10.16 3.37 -18.03
CA LEU A 4 -8.82 3.85 -17.77
C LEU A 4 -8.42 3.61 -16.32
N GLU A 5 -9.35 3.85 -15.40
CA GLU A 5 -9.13 3.59 -13.99
C GLU A 5 -8.89 2.10 -13.75
N LEU A 6 -9.70 1.24 -14.36
CA LEU A 6 -9.57 -0.20 -14.21
C LEU A 6 -8.23 -0.71 -14.72
N GLN A 7 -7.71 -0.11 -15.81
CA GLN A 7 -6.41 -0.48 -16.35
C GLN A 7 -5.26 0.04 -15.49
N ALA A 8 -5.43 1.19 -14.86
CA ALA A 8 -4.40 1.81 -14.04
C ALA A 8 -4.28 1.19 -12.65
N LEU A 9 -5.40 0.68 -12.11
CA LEU A 9 -5.43 0.15 -10.75
C LEU A 9 -4.44 -0.99 -10.50
N PRO A 10 -4.29 -2.00 -11.39
CA PRO A 10 -3.32 -3.05 -11.15
C PRO A 10 -1.88 -2.53 -11.00
N GLU A 11 -1.49 -1.54 -11.80
CA GLU A 11 -0.17 -0.92 -11.68
C GLU A 11 -0.02 -0.18 -10.36
N GLN A 12 -1.07 0.56 -9.96
CA GLN A 12 -1.06 1.29 -8.70
C GLN A 12 -0.97 0.34 -7.51
N ILE A 13 -1.72 -0.75 -7.57
CA ILE A 13 -1.69 -1.78 -6.53
C ILE A 13 -0.30 -2.40 -6.44
N GLU A 14 0.30 -2.73 -7.57
CA GLU A 14 1.64 -3.31 -7.61
C GLU A 14 2.67 -2.37 -6.99
N THR A 15 2.59 -1.08 -7.32
CA THR A 15 3.49 -0.07 -6.76
C THR A 15 3.31 0.04 -5.24
N LEU A 16 2.06 0.05 -4.77
CA LEU A 16 1.76 0.12 -3.34
C LEU A 16 2.26 -1.13 -2.62
N GLU A 17 2.10 -2.31 -3.21
CA GLU A 17 2.58 -3.55 -2.63
C GLU A 17 4.11 -3.57 -2.53
N ALA A 18 4.80 -3.05 -3.55
CA ALA A 18 6.26 -2.97 -3.53
C ALA A 18 6.72 -2.03 -2.41
N THR A 19 6.08 -0.86 -2.29
CA THR A 19 6.41 0.10 -1.24
C THR A 19 6.11 -0.48 0.14
N LEU A 20 4.98 -1.16 0.27
CA LEU A 20 4.60 -1.82 1.52
C LEU A 20 5.64 -2.86 1.92
N GLY A 21 6.12 -3.65 0.95
CA GLY A 21 7.16 -4.64 1.21
C GLY A 21 8.46 -4.02 1.68
N GLU A 22 8.84 -2.86 1.13
CA GLU A 22 10.01 -2.14 1.57
C GLU A 22 9.89 -1.67 3.03
N VAL A 23 8.73 -1.13 3.39
CA VAL A 23 8.48 -0.68 4.76
C VAL A 23 8.47 -1.86 5.72
N GLN A 24 7.83 -2.96 5.33
CA GLN A 24 7.80 -4.18 6.14
C GLN A 24 9.20 -4.74 6.39
N THR A 25 10.04 -4.74 5.35
CA THR A 25 11.43 -5.19 5.46
C THR A 25 12.21 -4.31 6.44
N GLU A 26 12.03 -3.00 6.33
CA GLU A 26 12.66 -2.04 7.22
C GLU A 26 12.23 -2.28 8.68
N LEU A 27 10.94 -2.48 8.90
CA LEU A 27 10.39 -2.74 10.24
C LEU A 27 10.80 -4.10 10.80
N SER A 28 11.21 -5.03 9.93
CA SER A 28 11.69 -6.35 10.36
C SER A 28 13.16 -6.34 10.77
N ASP A 29 13.90 -5.29 10.43
CA ASP A 29 15.31 -5.17 10.76
C ASP A 29 15.46 -4.78 12.22
N PRO A 30 16.16 -5.60 13.03
CA PRO A 30 16.38 -5.24 14.46
C PRO A 30 17.09 -3.92 14.64
N ASP A 31 17.96 -3.53 13.71
CA ASP A 31 18.70 -2.26 13.81
C ASP A 31 17.77 -1.06 13.62
N PHE A 32 16.63 -1.25 12.97
CA PHE A 32 15.66 -0.18 12.80
C PHE A 32 15.16 0.37 14.14
N TYR A 33 14.99 -0.51 15.12
CA TYR A 33 14.46 -0.13 16.43
C TYR A 33 15.48 0.61 17.30
N LYS A 34 16.71 0.75 16.82
CA LYS A 34 17.73 1.59 17.46
C LYS A 34 17.56 3.06 17.10
N ARG A 35 16.73 3.38 16.14
CA ARG A 35 16.44 4.75 15.73
C ARG A 35 15.58 5.46 16.76
N PRO A 36 15.49 6.81 16.70
CA PRO A 36 14.58 7.55 17.58
C PRO A 36 13.14 7.08 17.44
N GLN A 37 12.39 7.20 18.52
CA GLN A 37 11.00 6.70 18.55
C GLN A 37 10.11 7.40 17.55
N ASP A 38 10.33 8.68 17.27
CA ASP A 38 9.52 9.40 16.28
C ASP A 38 9.71 8.84 14.87
N GLU A 39 10.93 8.40 14.52
CA GLU A 39 11.17 7.75 13.23
C GLU A 39 10.48 6.38 13.15
N ILE A 40 10.51 5.64 14.26
CA ILE A 40 9.83 4.34 14.33
C ILE A 40 8.32 4.52 14.19
N ALA A 41 7.76 5.50 14.90
CA ALA A 41 6.33 5.80 14.83
C ALA A 41 5.91 6.23 13.43
N ASP A 42 6.73 7.03 12.76
CA ASP A 42 6.45 7.46 11.38
C ASP A 42 6.42 6.28 10.42
N ALA A 43 7.36 5.34 10.56
CA ALA A 43 7.38 4.15 9.71
C ALA A 43 6.15 3.28 9.94
N GLN A 44 5.73 3.13 11.19
CA GLN A 44 4.52 2.37 11.51
C GLN A 44 3.28 3.04 10.95
N ARG A 45 3.22 4.36 10.99
CA ARG A 45 2.12 5.12 10.40
C ARG A 45 2.08 4.93 8.89
N ARG A 46 3.23 4.99 8.22
CA ARG A 46 3.31 4.76 6.78
C ARG A 46 2.82 3.37 6.41
N LEU A 47 3.15 2.37 7.21
CA LEU A 47 2.68 1.01 6.98
C LEU A 47 1.16 0.96 7.00
N GLN A 48 0.54 1.56 8.01
CA GLN A 48 -0.91 1.59 8.14
C GLN A 48 -1.56 2.34 6.99
N GLU A 49 -1.00 3.47 6.58
CA GLU A 49 -1.52 4.25 5.46
C GLU A 49 -1.44 3.48 4.15
N LEU A 50 -0.33 2.77 3.93
CA LEU A 50 -0.16 1.96 2.72
C LEU A 50 -1.15 0.81 2.69
N GLU A 51 -1.35 0.14 3.83
CA GLU A 51 -2.33 -0.95 3.91
C GLU A 51 -3.74 -0.44 3.63
N GLN A 52 -4.08 0.73 4.17
CA GLN A 52 -5.38 1.34 3.94
C GLN A 52 -5.59 1.68 2.46
N ARG A 53 -4.58 2.29 1.84
CA ARG A 53 -4.64 2.62 0.42
C ARG A 53 -4.79 1.37 -0.45
N LEU A 54 -4.05 0.31 -0.12
CA LEU A 54 -4.17 -0.94 -0.82
C LEU A 54 -5.58 -1.50 -0.74
N ASN A 55 -6.16 -1.51 0.45
CA ASN A 55 -7.52 -1.99 0.64
C ASN A 55 -8.52 -1.18 -0.18
N GLU A 56 -8.35 0.14 -0.21
CA GLU A 56 -9.21 1.02 -0.99
C GLU A 56 -9.07 0.75 -2.50
N HIS A 57 -7.85 0.54 -2.96
CA HIS A 57 -7.60 0.24 -4.38
C HIS A 57 -8.17 -1.11 -4.77
N TYR A 58 -8.01 -2.13 -3.94
CA TYR A 58 -8.60 -3.44 -4.20
C TYR A 58 -10.11 -3.38 -4.22
N ALA A 59 -10.72 -2.65 -3.29
CA ALA A 59 -12.17 -2.49 -3.24
C ALA A 59 -12.68 -1.79 -4.50
N ARG A 60 -11.98 -0.75 -4.93
CA ARG A 60 -12.35 -0.02 -6.14
C ARG A 60 -12.20 -0.88 -7.38
N TRP A 61 -11.10 -1.60 -7.46
CA TRP A 61 -10.85 -2.50 -8.60
C TRP A 61 -11.94 -3.57 -8.70
N GLU A 62 -12.28 -4.17 -7.58
CA GLU A 62 -13.32 -5.18 -7.53
C GLU A 62 -14.67 -4.61 -7.97
N GLU A 63 -15.00 -3.41 -7.50
CA GLU A 63 -16.22 -2.72 -7.89
C GLU A 63 -16.29 -2.49 -9.39
N LEU A 64 -15.20 -2.01 -9.98
CA LEU A 64 -15.15 -1.75 -11.42
C LEU A 64 -15.18 -3.04 -12.24
N ALA A 65 -14.51 -4.08 -11.77
CA ALA A 65 -14.52 -5.37 -12.44
C ALA A 65 -15.93 -5.97 -12.46
N GLN A 66 -16.68 -5.80 -11.38
CA GLN A 66 -18.07 -6.27 -11.32
C GLN A 66 -18.96 -5.52 -12.29
N ARG A 67 -18.71 -4.24 -12.50
CA ARG A 67 -19.50 -3.43 -13.43
C ARG A 67 -19.29 -3.86 -14.88
N GLU A 68 -18.10 -4.36 -15.20
CA GLU A 68 -17.80 -4.78 -16.57
C GLU A 68 -18.32 -6.18 -16.89
N SER A 69 -18.58 -6.98 -15.88
CA SER A 69 -19.13 -8.32 -16.08
C SER A 69 -20.65 -8.29 -16.07
#